data_cc84a968410bfa4cf638d786c47bfcf9
#
_entry.id   cc84a968410bfa4cf638d786c47bfcf9
#
_cell.length_a   1.000
_cell.length_b   1.000
_cell.length_c   1.000
_cell.angle_alpha   90.00
_cell.angle_beta   90.00
_cell.angle_gamma   90.00
#
_symmetry.space_group_name_H-M   'P 1'
#
loop_
_entity.id
_entity.type
_entity.pdbx_description
1 polymer ?
#
loop_
_entity_poly.entity_id
_entity_poly.type
_entity_poly.pdbx_seq_one_letter_code
_entity_poly.pdbx_strand_id
1 'polypeptide(L)'
;MPHRETPAPRIGLIPSLDGLRAASVAIVFWAHAEMPGGVRGGTGVTVFFFLSGYLITTLMRVEYDRHERLSLRDFYLRRVLRIFPPMYLAICLGLILTALGTLTAPVSAGGVAASAFFYANYWKIAELEGIPEGLGVLWSLAVEEHYYLLFPLLYVAMRRFLPRRGHQALFLALICVAVLVWRSWLLLHDGVNPVRVYYGTDTRIDGILLGAIFAIVLNPVYGDVRLPRRGVLGALAGASTLAFMAFAFSRIVATDEAYSWGYTVQGLLLIPIFAYLITAPTSWAGRVLNWKPVAFLGVLSYVMYLVHAPFLYAVQHVLGLPHVVEVALAAVATFLFAWGVNLAVERPLATLRKKISHAGESTTMMAASR
;
A
#
# COMPACT_ATOMS: atom_id res chain seq x y z
N MET A 1 15.79 -33.87 -15.61
CA MET A 1 16.71 -33.37 -14.59
C MET A 1 15.88 -32.84 -13.45
N PRO A 2 16.00 -33.32 -12.21
CA PRO A 2 15.26 -32.76 -11.08
C PRO A 2 15.75 -31.32 -10.86
N HIS A 3 14.83 -30.37 -10.85
CA HIS A 3 15.09 -29.00 -10.47
C HIS A 3 15.67 -29.02 -9.05
N ARG A 4 16.92 -28.58 -8.89
CA ARG A 4 17.48 -28.26 -7.58
C ARG A 4 16.59 -27.17 -6.99
N GLU A 5 15.72 -27.56 -6.05
CA GLU A 5 14.96 -26.61 -5.24
C GLU A 5 15.95 -25.80 -4.43
N THR A 6 16.14 -24.55 -4.84
CA THR A 6 16.83 -23.58 -3.98
C THR A 6 15.97 -23.41 -2.72
N PRO A 7 16.53 -23.61 -1.52
CA PRO A 7 15.75 -23.49 -0.29
C PRO A 7 15.09 -22.11 -0.23
N ALA A 8 13.84 -22.07 0.21
CA ALA A 8 13.07 -20.82 0.32
C ALA A 8 13.85 -19.77 1.12
N PRO A 9 14.00 -18.55 0.63
CA PRO A 9 14.82 -17.53 1.25
C PRO A 9 14.33 -17.22 2.65
N ARG A 10 15.26 -17.01 3.61
CA ARG A 10 14.90 -16.41 4.89
C ARG A 10 14.63 -14.94 4.65
N ILE A 11 13.35 -14.53 4.73
CA ILE A 11 13.00 -13.12 4.59
C ILE A 11 13.39 -12.42 5.90
N GLY A 12 14.51 -11.68 5.84
CA GLY A 12 14.82 -10.62 6.77
C GLY A 12 14.16 -9.30 6.35
N LEU A 13 14.74 -8.18 6.76
CA LEU A 13 14.36 -6.86 6.26
C LEU A 13 14.68 -6.78 4.76
N ILE A 14 13.67 -6.51 3.92
CA ILE A 14 13.91 -6.25 2.50
C ILE A 14 14.39 -4.80 2.38
N PRO A 15 15.60 -4.57 1.81
CA PRO A 15 16.15 -3.22 1.74
C PRO A 15 15.23 -2.22 1.05
N SER A 16 15.29 -0.98 1.47
CA SER A 16 14.62 0.20 0.88
C SER A 16 13.08 0.23 0.94
N LEU A 17 12.40 -0.85 1.35
CA LEU A 17 10.92 -0.84 1.37
C LEU A 17 10.34 0.12 2.42
N ASP A 18 10.93 0.19 3.61
CA ASP A 18 10.46 1.15 4.61
C ASP A 18 10.73 2.60 4.16
N GLY A 19 11.88 2.84 3.52
CA GLY A 19 12.15 4.15 2.90
C GLY A 19 11.17 4.52 1.80
N LEU A 20 10.75 3.56 0.97
CA LEU A 20 9.70 3.79 -0.03
C LEU A 20 8.35 4.12 0.61
N ARG A 21 8.01 3.49 1.74
CA ARG A 21 6.80 3.85 2.50
C ARG A 21 6.90 5.27 3.06
N ALA A 22 8.06 5.66 3.57
CA ALA A 22 8.28 7.02 4.06
C ALA A 22 8.11 8.05 2.93
N ALA A 23 8.70 7.80 1.77
CA ALA A 23 8.54 8.66 0.59
C ALA A 23 7.07 8.74 0.15
N SER A 24 6.35 7.61 0.16
CA SER A 24 4.94 7.55 -0.22
C SER A 24 4.04 8.36 0.71
N VAL A 25 4.19 8.21 2.03
CA VAL A 25 3.38 8.99 2.99
C VAL A 25 3.74 10.47 2.93
N ALA A 26 5.01 10.83 2.68
CA ALA A 26 5.42 12.21 2.49
C ALA A 26 4.76 12.85 1.26
N ILE A 27 4.68 12.13 0.12
CA ILE A 27 3.97 12.58 -1.08
C ILE A 27 2.48 12.80 -0.78
N VAL A 28 1.85 11.86 -0.07
CA VAL A 28 0.43 11.98 0.30
C VAL A 28 0.19 13.16 1.23
N PHE A 29 1.01 13.31 2.27
CA PHE A 29 0.93 14.45 3.19
C PHE A 29 1.11 15.78 2.47
N TRP A 30 2.14 15.89 1.62
CA TRP A 30 2.43 17.09 0.82
C TRP A 30 1.24 17.51 -0.04
N ALA A 31 0.59 16.53 -0.66
CA ALA A 31 -0.58 16.77 -1.51
C ALA A 31 -1.81 17.25 -0.72
N HIS A 32 -2.10 16.63 0.44
CA HIS A 32 -3.23 17.05 1.28
C HIS A 32 -2.97 18.38 1.99
N ALA A 33 -1.69 18.69 2.24
CA ALA A 33 -1.27 19.98 2.76
C ALA A 33 -1.27 21.11 1.71
N GLU A 34 -1.70 20.85 0.48
CA GLU A 34 -1.76 21.83 -0.62
C GLU A 34 -0.45 22.60 -0.82
N MET A 35 0.68 21.97 -0.52
CA MET A 35 1.99 22.57 -0.64
C MET A 35 2.35 22.86 -2.10
N PRO A 36 3.22 23.87 -2.38
CA PRO A 36 3.58 24.23 -3.75
C PRO A 36 4.07 23.05 -4.59
N GLY A 37 3.79 23.10 -5.90
CA GLY A 37 4.19 22.07 -6.87
C GLY A 37 3.06 21.22 -7.43
N GLY A 38 1.83 21.32 -6.89
CA GLY A 38 0.65 20.62 -7.45
C GLY A 38 0.77 19.09 -7.43
N VAL A 39 1.42 18.55 -6.40
CA VAL A 39 1.64 17.10 -6.24
C VAL A 39 0.33 16.35 -6.06
N ARG A 40 0.20 15.21 -6.73
CA ARG A 40 -0.98 14.35 -6.63
C ARG A 40 -0.76 13.26 -5.57
N GLY A 41 -1.54 13.28 -4.51
CA GLY A 41 -1.49 12.28 -3.42
C GLY A 41 -1.74 10.85 -3.91
N GLY A 42 -2.57 10.67 -4.93
CA GLY A 42 -2.82 9.37 -5.57
C GLY A 42 -1.57 8.66 -6.09
N THR A 43 -0.50 9.41 -6.42
CA THR A 43 0.81 8.85 -6.81
C THR A 43 1.47 8.11 -5.64
N GLY A 44 1.45 8.69 -4.43
CA GLY A 44 1.92 8.00 -3.22
C GLY A 44 1.10 6.75 -2.90
N VAL A 45 -0.23 6.82 -3.09
CA VAL A 45 -1.11 5.65 -2.93
C VAL A 45 -0.76 4.54 -3.91
N THR A 46 -0.41 4.85 -5.17
CA THR A 46 0.00 3.85 -6.16
C THR A 46 1.27 3.11 -5.72
N VAL A 47 2.23 3.79 -5.08
CA VAL A 47 3.41 3.13 -4.50
C VAL A 47 3.00 2.20 -3.35
N PHE A 48 2.09 2.62 -2.47
CA PHE A 48 1.57 1.74 -1.40
C PHE A 48 0.86 0.50 -1.96
N PHE A 49 0.03 0.65 -2.98
CA PHE A 49 -0.65 -0.47 -3.64
C PHE A 49 0.35 -1.47 -4.21
N PHE A 50 1.33 -1.01 -4.98
CA PHE A 50 2.37 -1.88 -5.54
C PHE A 50 3.16 -2.59 -4.44
N LEU A 51 3.56 -1.86 -3.39
CA LEU A 51 4.29 -2.37 -2.25
C LEU A 51 3.49 -3.44 -1.48
N SER A 52 2.19 -3.20 -1.29
CA SER A 52 1.27 -4.15 -0.65
C SER A 52 1.17 -5.45 -1.46
N GLY A 53 0.95 -5.36 -2.77
CA GLY A 53 0.95 -6.50 -3.67
C GLY A 53 2.25 -7.29 -3.64
N TYR A 54 3.38 -6.59 -3.73
CA TYR A 54 4.72 -7.20 -3.69
C TYR A 54 5.01 -7.91 -2.37
N LEU A 55 4.81 -7.20 -1.25
CA LEU A 55 5.19 -7.73 0.06
C LEU A 55 4.32 -8.93 0.47
N ILE A 56 3.00 -8.80 0.31
CA ILE A 56 2.05 -9.84 0.70
C ILE A 56 2.27 -11.10 -0.12
N THR A 57 2.39 -10.95 -1.43
CA THR A 57 2.63 -12.09 -2.32
C THR A 57 4.00 -12.73 -2.05
N THR A 58 5.04 -11.94 -1.76
CA THR A 58 6.34 -12.46 -1.36
C THR A 58 6.26 -13.29 -0.08
N LEU A 59 5.56 -12.81 0.94
CA LEU A 59 5.38 -13.54 2.21
C LEU A 59 4.60 -14.84 2.01
N MET A 60 3.49 -14.81 1.26
CA MET A 60 2.71 -16.01 0.95
C MET A 60 3.51 -17.02 0.12
N ARG A 61 4.30 -16.53 -0.85
CA ARG A 61 5.17 -17.35 -1.67
C ARG A 61 6.20 -18.09 -0.81
N VAL A 62 6.86 -17.39 0.12
CA VAL A 62 7.85 -17.99 1.03
C VAL A 62 7.21 -18.98 1.99
N GLU A 63 6.05 -18.68 2.55
CA GLU A 63 5.31 -19.60 3.42
C GLU A 63 4.94 -20.87 2.64
N TYR A 64 4.39 -20.71 1.43
CA TYR A 64 3.99 -21.85 0.59
C TYR A 64 5.18 -22.68 0.13
N ASP A 65 6.29 -22.06 -0.31
CA ASP A 65 7.48 -22.77 -0.79
C ASP A 65 8.24 -23.49 0.34
N ARG A 66 8.00 -23.11 1.63
CA ARG A 66 8.54 -23.81 2.80
C ARG A 66 7.69 -24.95 3.30
N HIS A 67 6.37 -24.77 3.28
CA HIS A 67 5.43 -25.65 3.98
C HIS A 67 4.46 -26.36 3.03
N GLU A 68 4.56 -26.13 1.72
CA GLU A 68 3.66 -26.61 0.65
C GLU A 68 2.17 -26.22 0.90
N ARG A 69 1.95 -25.32 1.84
CA ARG A 69 0.62 -24.81 2.22
C ARG A 69 0.70 -23.38 2.73
N LEU A 70 -0.42 -22.67 2.65
CA LEU A 70 -0.63 -21.35 3.25
C LEU A 70 -1.64 -21.48 4.39
N SER A 71 -1.27 -21.06 5.60
CA SER A 71 -2.21 -20.97 6.72
C SER A 71 -3.06 -19.70 6.58
N LEU A 72 -4.24 -19.82 5.96
CA LEU A 72 -5.16 -18.69 5.81
C LEU A 72 -5.53 -18.08 7.16
N ARG A 73 -5.78 -18.92 8.19
CA ARG A 73 -6.09 -18.46 9.56
C ARG A 73 -4.99 -17.56 10.10
N ASP A 74 -3.75 -18.00 10.05
CA ASP A 74 -2.62 -17.23 10.59
C ASP A 74 -2.34 -15.99 9.75
N PHE A 75 -2.55 -16.09 8.45
CA PHE A 75 -2.46 -14.93 7.54
C PHE A 75 -3.47 -13.85 7.97
N TYR A 76 -4.75 -14.17 8.09
CA TYR A 76 -5.78 -13.20 8.48
C TYR A 76 -5.58 -12.67 9.89
N LEU A 77 -5.23 -13.50 10.86
CA LEU A 77 -4.94 -13.05 12.23
C LEU A 77 -3.79 -12.04 12.28
N ARG A 78 -2.71 -12.30 11.53
CA ARG A 78 -1.58 -11.34 11.44
C ARG A 78 -2.00 -10.01 10.82
N ARG A 79 -2.94 -10.02 9.87
CA ARG A 79 -3.47 -8.81 9.22
C ARG A 79 -4.39 -8.04 10.16
N VAL A 80 -5.36 -8.69 10.76
CA VAL A 80 -6.26 -8.09 11.76
C VAL A 80 -5.46 -7.40 12.87
N LEU A 81 -4.49 -8.08 13.46
CA LEU A 81 -3.64 -7.51 14.53
C LEU A 81 -2.72 -6.37 14.06
N ARG A 82 -2.50 -6.21 12.77
CA ARG A 82 -1.68 -5.13 12.22
C ARG A 82 -2.51 -3.92 11.82
N ILE A 83 -3.68 -4.12 11.27
CA ILE A 83 -4.43 -3.09 10.54
C ILE A 83 -5.55 -2.51 11.42
N PHE A 84 -6.35 -3.37 12.06
CA PHE A 84 -7.55 -2.94 12.78
C PHE A 84 -7.27 -2.02 13.97
N PRO A 85 -6.33 -2.34 14.90
CA PRO A 85 -6.16 -1.51 16.09
C PRO A 85 -5.75 -0.07 15.77
N PRO A 86 -4.74 0.22 14.92
CA PRO A 86 -4.42 1.60 14.57
C PRO A 86 -5.54 2.28 13.76
N MET A 87 -6.27 1.56 12.90
CA MET A 87 -7.38 2.10 12.14
C MET A 87 -8.52 2.56 13.05
N TYR A 88 -8.93 1.72 14.01
CA TYR A 88 -9.98 2.12 14.96
C TYR A 88 -9.54 3.28 15.85
N LEU A 89 -8.27 3.36 16.23
CA LEU A 89 -7.74 4.54 16.93
C LEU A 89 -7.84 5.81 16.07
N ALA A 90 -7.56 5.71 14.77
CA ALA A 90 -7.72 6.85 13.87
C ALA A 90 -9.19 7.26 13.70
N ILE A 91 -10.12 6.31 13.62
CA ILE A 91 -11.56 6.58 13.59
C ILE A 91 -12.01 7.26 14.88
N CYS A 92 -11.60 6.73 16.04
CA CYS A 92 -11.89 7.35 17.34
C CYS A 92 -11.32 8.77 17.43
N LEU A 93 -10.09 8.99 16.97
CA LEU A 93 -9.49 10.33 16.89
C LEU A 93 -10.36 11.29 16.05
N GLY A 94 -10.75 10.88 14.84
CA GLY A 94 -11.59 11.70 13.98
C GLY A 94 -12.92 12.05 14.65
N LEU A 95 -13.58 11.08 15.30
CA LEU A 95 -14.84 11.30 16.03
C LEU A 95 -14.66 12.24 17.24
N ILE A 96 -13.56 12.11 17.99
CA ILE A 96 -13.23 12.99 19.12
C ILE A 96 -13.01 14.43 18.60
N LEU A 97 -12.22 14.61 17.54
CA LEU A 97 -11.97 15.93 16.97
C LEU A 97 -13.25 16.58 16.43
N THR A 98 -14.15 15.80 15.84
CA THR A 98 -15.49 16.27 15.43
C THR A 98 -16.33 16.66 16.64
N ALA A 99 -16.36 15.85 17.69
CA ALA A 99 -17.11 16.14 18.91
C ALA A 99 -16.59 17.39 19.65
N LEU A 100 -15.31 17.69 19.54
CA LEU A 100 -14.68 18.92 20.05
C LEU A 100 -14.91 20.14 19.14
N GLY A 101 -15.57 19.97 17.99
CA GLY A 101 -15.83 21.06 17.03
C GLY A 101 -14.60 21.51 16.25
N THR A 102 -13.48 20.76 16.28
CA THR A 102 -12.27 21.07 15.52
C THR A 102 -12.34 20.58 14.08
N LEU A 103 -13.13 19.55 13.81
CA LEU A 103 -13.52 19.09 12.47
C LEU A 103 -15.01 19.40 12.28
N THR A 104 -15.36 19.97 11.13
CA THR A 104 -16.68 20.59 10.91
C THR A 104 -17.55 19.85 9.89
N ALA A 105 -16.98 18.95 9.10
CA ALA A 105 -17.75 18.20 8.11
C ALA A 105 -18.81 17.29 8.77
N PRO A 106 -19.99 17.16 8.16
CA PRO A 106 -21.06 16.30 8.68
C PRO A 106 -20.61 14.85 8.80
N VAL A 107 -20.94 14.20 9.92
CA VAL A 107 -20.65 12.79 10.15
C VAL A 107 -21.96 12.01 10.23
N SER A 108 -22.04 10.87 9.53
CA SER A 108 -23.19 9.97 9.56
C SER A 108 -22.79 8.59 10.11
N ALA A 109 -23.77 7.89 10.70
CA ALA A 109 -23.56 6.51 11.14
C ALA A 109 -23.12 5.59 9.99
N GLY A 110 -23.64 5.82 8.77
CA GLY A 110 -23.25 5.10 7.56
C GLY A 110 -21.80 5.35 7.17
N GLY A 111 -21.34 6.61 7.20
CA GLY A 111 -19.95 6.97 6.90
C GLY A 111 -18.95 6.41 7.92
N VAL A 112 -19.34 6.39 9.22
CA VAL A 112 -18.53 5.74 10.26
C VAL A 112 -18.47 4.22 10.04
N ALA A 113 -19.62 3.60 9.76
CA ALA A 113 -19.66 2.17 9.44
C ALA A 113 -18.84 1.84 8.19
N ALA A 114 -18.92 2.67 7.15
CA ALA A 114 -18.13 2.52 5.94
C ALA A 114 -16.62 2.55 6.23
N SER A 115 -16.20 3.44 7.12
CA SER A 115 -14.82 3.54 7.59
C SER A 115 -14.39 2.32 8.40
N ALA A 116 -15.26 1.82 9.29
CA ALA A 116 -14.97 0.72 10.21
C ALA A 116 -14.96 -0.67 9.53
N PHE A 117 -15.74 -0.85 8.44
CA PHE A 117 -15.92 -2.13 7.76
C PHE A 117 -15.34 -2.17 6.33
N PHE A 118 -14.41 -1.29 6.01
CA PHE A 118 -13.62 -1.30 4.76
C PHE A 118 -14.44 -1.14 3.47
N TYR A 119 -15.51 -0.36 3.48
CA TYR A 119 -16.20 0.04 2.26
C TYR A 119 -16.28 1.56 2.06
N ALA A 120 -15.40 2.30 2.75
CA ALA A 120 -15.28 3.76 2.64
C ALA A 120 -15.06 4.25 1.19
N ASN A 121 -14.42 3.44 0.35
CA ASN A 121 -14.22 3.74 -1.06
C ASN A 121 -15.56 3.78 -1.84
N TYR A 122 -16.44 2.81 -1.65
CA TYR A 122 -17.76 2.79 -2.29
C TYR A 122 -18.72 3.80 -1.66
N TRP A 123 -18.59 4.05 -0.35
CA TRP A 123 -19.34 5.14 0.30
C TRP A 123 -19.01 6.49 -0.32
N LYS A 124 -17.72 6.80 -0.54
CA LYS A 124 -17.29 8.04 -1.21
C LYS A 124 -17.77 8.16 -2.67
N ILE A 125 -18.02 7.06 -3.33
CA ILE A 125 -18.60 7.05 -4.68
C ILE A 125 -20.10 7.38 -4.64
N ALA A 126 -20.82 6.86 -3.64
CA ALA A 126 -22.28 6.99 -3.54
C ALA A 126 -22.71 8.28 -2.84
N GLU A 127 -22.11 8.60 -1.69
CA GLU A 127 -22.60 9.64 -0.78
C GLU A 127 -21.71 10.88 -0.72
N LEU A 128 -20.42 10.77 -1.01
CA LEU A 128 -19.38 11.82 -0.90
C LEU A 128 -19.15 12.37 0.52
N GLU A 129 -20.16 12.39 1.38
CA GLU A 129 -20.16 12.97 2.72
C GLU A 129 -20.42 11.90 3.80
N GLY A 130 -20.31 12.30 5.07
CA GLY A 130 -20.65 11.47 6.23
C GLY A 130 -19.47 10.67 6.82
N ILE A 131 -18.35 10.56 6.15
CA ILE A 131 -17.10 10.06 6.76
C ILE A 131 -16.48 11.20 7.57
N PRO A 132 -15.98 10.95 8.81
CA PRO A 132 -15.32 12.00 9.60
C PRO A 132 -14.21 12.69 8.78
N GLU A 133 -14.16 14.01 8.88
CA GLU A 133 -13.25 14.83 8.08
C GLU A 133 -11.80 14.37 8.21
N GLY A 134 -11.10 14.32 7.09
CA GLY A 134 -9.74 13.78 7.02
C GLY A 134 -9.65 12.25 6.93
N LEU A 135 -10.66 11.49 7.38
CA LEU A 135 -10.68 10.03 7.27
C LEU A 135 -11.11 9.52 5.90
N GLY A 136 -11.42 10.41 4.97
CA GLY A 136 -11.66 10.04 3.58
C GLY A 136 -10.51 9.23 2.95
N VAL A 137 -9.29 9.34 3.48
CA VAL A 137 -8.11 8.55 3.06
C VAL A 137 -8.28 7.03 3.25
N LEU A 138 -9.21 6.59 4.10
CA LEU A 138 -9.54 5.16 4.32
C LEU A 138 -10.05 4.45 3.08
N TRP A 139 -10.42 5.17 2.02
CA TRP A 139 -10.79 4.57 0.75
C TRP A 139 -9.71 3.62 0.18
N SER A 140 -8.44 4.00 0.28
CA SER A 140 -7.35 3.19 -0.26
C SER A 140 -7.09 1.95 0.60
N LEU A 141 -7.24 2.08 1.93
CA LEU A 141 -7.19 0.94 2.84
C LEU A 141 -8.33 -0.05 2.54
N ALA A 142 -9.53 0.42 2.19
CA ALA A 142 -10.61 -0.46 1.77
C ALA A 142 -10.24 -1.28 0.52
N VAL A 143 -9.61 -0.65 -0.48
CA VAL A 143 -9.11 -1.37 -1.68
C VAL A 143 -8.06 -2.42 -1.30
N GLU A 144 -7.12 -2.10 -0.40
CA GLU A 144 -6.11 -3.05 0.09
C GLU A 144 -6.75 -4.21 0.87
N GLU A 145 -7.75 -3.95 1.72
CA GLU A 145 -8.42 -5.00 2.50
C GLU A 145 -9.24 -5.93 1.60
N HIS A 146 -9.89 -5.43 0.55
CA HIS A 146 -10.53 -6.29 -0.46
C HIS A 146 -9.50 -7.23 -1.11
N TYR A 147 -8.31 -6.73 -1.42
CA TYR A 147 -7.22 -7.56 -1.93
C TYR A 147 -6.76 -8.57 -0.87
N TYR A 148 -6.55 -8.16 0.39
CA TYR A 148 -6.09 -9.05 1.45
C TYR A 148 -7.12 -10.14 1.77
N LEU A 149 -8.39 -9.87 1.61
CA LEU A 149 -9.46 -10.84 1.80
C LEU A 149 -9.49 -11.90 0.68
N LEU A 150 -9.39 -11.48 -0.57
CA LEU A 150 -9.62 -12.34 -1.73
C LEU A 150 -8.35 -12.99 -2.27
N PHE A 151 -7.22 -12.27 -2.26
CA PHE A 151 -6.02 -12.72 -2.94
C PHE A 151 -5.35 -13.96 -2.32
N PRO A 152 -5.35 -14.20 -0.99
CA PRO A 152 -4.81 -15.44 -0.44
C PRO A 152 -5.55 -16.69 -0.93
N LEU A 153 -6.87 -16.60 -1.08
CA LEU A 153 -7.69 -17.68 -1.64
C LEU A 153 -7.36 -17.90 -3.12
N LEU A 154 -7.28 -16.80 -3.87
CA LEU A 154 -6.88 -16.82 -5.27
C LEU A 154 -5.46 -17.36 -5.44
N TYR A 155 -4.52 -16.99 -4.56
CA TYR A 155 -3.13 -17.48 -4.61
C TYR A 155 -3.07 -19.00 -4.39
N VAL A 156 -3.78 -19.55 -3.41
CA VAL A 156 -3.87 -21.00 -3.19
C VAL A 156 -4.47 -21.69 -4.41
N ALA A 157 -5.54 -21.15 -4.98
CA ALA A 157 -6.14 -21.67 -6.21
C ALA A 157 -5.16 -21.64 -7.39
N MET A 158 -4.44 -20.52 -7.59
CA MET A 158 -3.41 -20.43 -8.63
C MET A 158 -2.28 -21.45 -8.43
N ARG A 159 -1.84 -21.70 -7.19
CA ARG A 159 -0.81 -22.72 -6.91
C ARG A 159 -1.28 -24.12 -7.27
N ARG A 160 -2.57 -24.40 -7.09
CA ARG A 160 -3.18 -25.70 -7.43
C ARG A 160 -3.42 -25.88 -8.93
N PHE A 161 -3.98 -24.88 -9.59
CA PHE A 161 -4.46 -25.00 -10.98
C PHE A 161 -3.47 -24.44 -12.01
N LEU A 162 -2.61 -23.51 -11.60
CA LEU A 162 -1.59 -22.87 -12.43
C LEU A 162 -0.19 -23.05 -11.80
N PRO A 163 0.39 -24.27 -11.83
CA PRO A 163 1.63 -24.53 -11.08
C PRO A 163 2.85 -23.75 -11.60
N ARG A 164 2.84 -23.35 -12.87
CA ARG A 164 3.93 -22.55 -13.44
C ARG A 164 3.76 -21.07 -13.12
N ARG A 165 4.80 -20.43 -12.55
CA ARG A 165 4.80 -18.99 -12.19
C ARG A 165 4.44 -18.09 -13.35
N GLY A 166 4.89 -18.41 -14.57
CA GLY A 166 4.53 -17.66 -15.78
C GLY A 166 3.02 -17.66 -16.06
N HIS A 167 2.33 -18.79 -15.84
CA HIS A 167 0.88 -18.87 -16.00
C HIS A 167 0.13 -18.06 -14.93
N GLN A 168 0.63 -18.05 -13.68
CA GLN A 168 0.08 -17.21 -12.61
C GLN A 168 0.22 -15.72 -12.96
N ALA A 169 1.41 -15.32 -13.41
CA ALA A 169 1.67 -13.94 -13.82
C ALA A 169 0.82 -13.53 -15.02
N LEU A 170 0.68 -14.40 -16.04
CA LEU A 170 -0.18 -14.15 -17.19
C LEU A 170 -1.64 -13.99 -16.77
N PHE A 171 -2.14 -14.85 -15.89
CA PHE A 171 -3.51 -14.75 -15.38
C PHE A 171 -3.75 -13.41 -14.67
N LEU A 172 -2.85 -12.98 -13.79
CA LEU A 172 -2.94 -11.69 -13.11
C LEU A 172 -2.77 -10.52 -14.09
N ALA A 173 -1.92 -10.64 -15.10
CA ALA A 173 -1.75 -9.63 -16.13
C ALA A 173 -3.03 -9.47 -16.98
N LEU A 174 -3.73 -10.55 -17.30
CA LEU A 174 -5.03 -10.50 -17.97
C LEU A 174 -6.07 -9.79 -17.11
N ILE A 175 -6.06 -9.97 -15.79
CA ILE A 175 -6.93 -9.20 -14.88
C ILE A 175 -6.53 -7.71 -14.92
N CYS A 176 -5.24 -7.36 -14.90
CA CYS A 176 -4.80 -5.97 -15.02
C CYS A 176 -5.26 -5.34 -16.35
N VAL A 177 -5.20 -6.07 -17.45
CA VAL A 177 -5.72 -5.61 -18.76
C VAL A 177 -7.23 -5.43 -18.69
N ALA A 178 -7.98 -6.36 -18.11
CA ALA A 178 -9.42 -6.23 -17.92
C ALA A 178 -9.79 -5.00 -17.08
N VAL A 179 -9.06 -4.73 -16.00
CA VAL A 179 -9.21 -3.52 -15.17
C VAL A 179 -8.93 -2.25 -15.99
N LEU A 180 -7.87 -2.25 -16.80
CA LEU A 180 -7.52 -1.13 -17.67
C LEU A 180 -8.63 -0.87 -18.71
N VAL A 181 -9.09 -1.91 -19.38
CA VAL A 181 -10.19 -1.80 -20.37
C VAL A 181 -11.47 -1.32 -19.72
N TRP A 182 -11.85 -1.90 -18.58
CA TRP A 182 -13.04 -1.50 -17.82
C TRP A 182 -12.98 -0.04 -17.38
N ARG A 183 -11.86 0.39 -16.80
CA ARG A 183 -11.64 1.77 -16.37
C ARG A 183 -11.70 2.76 -17.55
N SER A 184 -11.09 2.41 -18.67
CA SER A 184 -11.12 3.22 -19.88
C SER A 184 -12.53 3.32 -20.43
N TRP A 185 -13.27 2.22 -20.43
CA TRP A 185 -14.65 2.19 -20.91
C TRP A 185 -15.58 3.07 -20.07
N LEU A 186 -15.48 2.98 -18.73
CA LEU A 186 -16.25 3.82 -17.81
C LEU A 186 -16.02 5.33 -18.06
N LEU A 187 -14.79 5.74 -18.29
CA LEU A 187 -14.45 7.15 -18.47
C LEU A 187 -14.80 7.67 -19.86
N LEU A 188 -14.52 6.88 -20.91
CA LEU A 188 -14.57 7.36 -22.29
C LEU A 188 -15.93 7.11 -22.96
N HIS A 189 -16.70 6.13 -22.50
CA HIS A 189 -18.01 5.79 -23.05
C HIS A 189 -19.17 6.17 -22.15
N ASP A 190 -19.10 5.81 -20.87
CA ASP A 190 -20.19 6.09 -19.94
C ASP A 190 -20.14 7.51 -19.35
N GLY A 191 -19.04 8.25 -19.55
CA GLY A 191 -18.86 9.60 -19.00
C GLY A 191 -18.96 9.63 -17.47
N VAL A 192 -18.59 8.54 -16.81
CA VAL A 192 -18.67 8.40 -15.37
C VAL A 192 -17.73 9.40 -14.71
N ASN A 193 -18.17 10.01 -13.60
CA ASN A 193 -17.36 10.93 -12.83
C ASN A 193 -16.00 10.28 -12.47
N PRO A 194 -14.86 10.96 -12.69
CA PRO A 194 -13.52 10.48 -12.33
C PRO A 194 -13.38 10.00 -10.87
N VAL A 195 -14.22 10.49 -9.96
CA VAL A 195 -14.34 10.04 -8.57
C VAL A 195 -14.60 8.53 -8.48
N ARG A 196 -15.51 8.00 -9.33
CA ARG A 196 -15.83 6.56 -9.41
C ARG A 196 -14.59 5.72 -9.74
N VAL A 197 -13.82 6.20 -10.69
CA VAL A 197 -12.62 5.52 -11.18
C VAL A 197 -11.46 5.64 -10.19
N TYR A 198 -11.38 6.75 -9.48
CA TYR A 198 -10.35 7.00 -8.48
C TYR A 198 -10.49 6.13 -7.24
N TYR A 199 -11.73 5.89 -6.76
CA TYR A 199 -12.00 5.18 -5.52
C TYR A 199 -12.38 3.70 -5.69
N GLY A 200 -12.83 3.28 -6.88
CA GLY A 200 -13.31 1.92 -7.12
C GLY A 200 -12.23 0.85 -6.96
N THR A 201 -12.52 -0.24 -6.25
CA THR A 201 -11.61 -1.38 -6.17
C THR A 201 -11.38 -2.01 -7.53
N ASP A 202 -12.44 -2.16 -8.30
CA ASP A 202 -12.47 -2.73 -9.66
C ASP A 202 -11.73 -1.88 -10.69
N THR A 203 -11.40 -0.63 -10.37
CA THR A 203 -10.66 0.29 -11.23
C THR A 203 -9.24 0.61 -10.73
N ARG A 204 -8.86 0.12 -9.55
CA ARG A 204 -7.57 0.44 -8.92
C ARG A 204 -6.76 -0.79 -8.49
N ILE A 205 -7.36 -1.99 -8.52
CA ILE A 205 -6.71 -3.21 -8.04
C ILE A 205 -5.47 -3.60 -8.86
N ASP A 206 -5.37 -3.15 -10.11
CA ASP A 206 -4.24 -3.40 -11.01
C ASP A 206 -2.91 -2.93 -10.41
N GLY A 207 -2.87 -1.81 -9.69
CA GLY A 207 -1.68 -1.33 -8.99
C GLY A 207 -1.15 -2.35 -7.97
N ILE A 208 -2.04 -3.02 -7.23
CA ILE A 208 -1.68 -4.07 -6.27
C ILE A 208 -1.27 -5.35 -7.01
N LEU A 209 -2.02 -5.74 -8.05
CA LEU A 209 -1.74 -6.94 -8.83
C LEU A 209 -0.41 -6.88 -9.59
N LEU A 210 0.01 -5.70 -10.07
CA LEU A 210 1.33 -5.50 -10.67
C LEU A 210 2.46 -5.75 -9.66
N GLY A 211 2.28 -5.34 -8.40
CA GLY A 211 3.17 -5.69 -7.30
C GLY A 211 3.20 -7.20 -7.03
N ALA A 212 2.04 -7.88 -7.10
CA ALA A 212 1.95 -9.33 -6.98
C ALA A 212 2.64 -10.06 -8.13
N ILE A 213 2.46 -9.62 -9.37
CA ILE A 213 3.16 -10.15 -10.55
C ILE A 213 4.67 -10.03 -10.38
N PHE A 214 5.15 -8.85 -9.97
CA PHE A 214 6.57 -8.63 -9.68
C PHE A 214 7.10 -9.61 -8.62
N ALA A 215 6.32 -9.85 -7.54
CA ALA A 215 6.67 -10.83 -6.50
C ALA A 215 6.73 -12.28 -7.02
N ILE A 216 5.91 -12.64 -8.01
CA ILE A 216 5.84 -14.01 -8.54
C ILE A 216 6.98 -14.30 -9.52
N VAL A 217 7.27 -13.38 -10.46
CA VAL A 217 8.17 -13.67 -11.59
C VAL A 217 9.48 -12.91 -11.59
N LEU A 218 9.57 -11.76 -10.89
CA LEU A 218 10.74 -10.88 -10.92
C LEU A 218 11.28 -10.56 -9.51
N ASN A 219 10.98 -11.39 -8.51
CA ASN A 219 11.32 -11.09 -7.11
C ASN A 219 12.82 -11.22 -6.83
N PRO A 220 13.52 -10.10 -6.56
CA PRO A 220 14.97 -10.14 -6.34
C PRO A 220 15.39 -10.92 -5.08
N VAL A 221 14.48 -11.05 -4.09
CA VAL A 221 14.76 -11.76 -2.83
C VAL A 221 15.03 -13.25 -3.04
N TYR A 222 14.48 -13.84 -4.11
CA TYR A 222 14.68 -15.24 -4.43
C TYR A 222 16.02 -15.54 -5.13
N GLY A 223 16.66 -14.53 -5.74
CA GLY A 223 17.93 -14.70 -6.45
C GLY A 223 17.86 -15.60 -7.71
N ASP A 224 16.67 -16.09 -8.06
CA ASP A 224 16.43 -17.01 -9.19
C ASP A 224 16.10 -16.26 -10.50
N VAL A 225 16.11 -14.93 -10.46
CA VAL A 225 15.75 -14.07 -11.59
C VAL A 225 16.97 -13.43 -12.21
N ARG A 226 17.10 -13.55 -13.52
CA ARG A 226 18.12 -12.83 -14.29
C ARG A 226 17.68 -11.38 -14.54
N LEU A 227 18.07 -10.51 -13.62
CA LEU A 227 17.88 -9.07 -13.82
C LEU A 227 18.94 -8.51 -14.78
N PRO A 228 18.67 -7.40 -15.49
CA PRO A 228 19.64 -6.70 -16.29
C PRO A 228 20.90 -6.34 -15.49
N ARG A 229 22.04 -6.12 -16.18
CA ARG A 229 23.26 -5.62 -15.52
C ARG A 229 22.94 -4.39 -14.69
N ARG A 230 23.57 -4.24 -13.53
CA ARG A 230 23.28 -3.17 -12.54
C ARG A 230 23.23 -1.77 -13.16
N GLY A 231 24.11 -1.47 -14.13
CA GLY A 231 24.08 -0.17 -14.82
C GLY A 231 22.83 0.03 -15.67
N VAL A 232 22.41 -0.99 -16.43
CA VAL A 232 21.20 -0.95 -17.25
C VAL A 232 19.95 -0.85 -16.35
N LEU A 233 19.89 -1.67 -15.29
CA LEU A 233 18.78 -1.63 -14.34
C LEU A 233 18.70 -0.26 -13.64
N GLY A 234 19.85 0.35 -13.30
CA GLY A 234 19.93 1.69 -12.72
C GLY A 234 19.43 2.78 -13.68
N ALA A 235 19.81 2.69 -14.96
CA ALA A 235 19.32 3.61 -16.00
C ALA A 235 17.80 3.47 -16.21
N LEU A 236 17.29 2.24 -16.29
CA LEU A 236 15.85 1.98 -16.37
C LEU A 236 15.11 2.50 -15.14
N ALA A 237 15.61 2.26 -13.94
CA ALA A 237 15.03 2.76 -12.71
C ALA A 237 15.03 4.30 -12.65
N GLY A 238 16.12 4.94 -13.09
CA GLY A 238 16.23 6.40 -13.18
C GLY A 238 15.21 6.99 -14.15
N ALA A 239 15.14 6.46 -15.38
CA ALA A 239 14.16 6.90 -16.38
C ALA A 239 12.71 6.69 -15.90
N SER A 240 12.44 5.51 -15.28
CA SER A 240 11.13 5.22 -14.70
C SER A 240 10.78 6.14 -13.54
N THR A 241 11.76 6.52 -12.71
CA THR A 241 11.54 7.49 -11.61
C THR A 241 11.19 8.86 -12.17
N LEU A 242 11.90 9.33 -13.20
CA LEU A 242 11.57 10.61 -13.85
C LEU A 242 10.17 10.59 -14.46
N ALA A 243 9.82 9.53 -15.18
CA ALA A 243 8.49 9.37 -15.75
C ALA A 243 7.41 9.29 -14.65
N PHE A 244 7.64 8.55 -13.57
CA PHE A 244 6.74 8.43 -12.43
C PHE A 244 6.54 9.79 -11.73
N MET A 245 7.62 10.57 -11.56
CA MET A 245 7.54 11.93 -11.02
C MET A 245 6.79 12.87 -11.96
N ALA A 246 6.91 12.71 -13.27
CA ALA A 246 6.10 13.48 -14.23
C ALA A 246 4.60 13.28 -13.98
N PHE A 247 4.14 12.05 -13.68
CA PHE A 247 2.76 11.81 -13.26
C PHE A 247 2.40 12.47 -11.93
N ALA A 248 3.34 12.55 -10.98
CA ALA A 248 3.11 13.16 -9.68
C ALA A 248 2.92 14.69 -9.78
N PHE A 249 3.67 15.37 -10.66
CA PHE A 249 3.73 16.84 -10.75
C PHE A 249 2.99 17.42 -11.96
N SER A 250 2.54 16.60 -12.92
CA SER A 250 1.96 17.11 -14.15
C SER A 250 0.48 17.44 -14.02
N ARG A 251 0.12 18.68 -14.37
CA ARG A 251 -1.28 19.05 -14.64
C ARG A 251 -1.78 18.48 -15.98
N ILE A 252 -0.87 18.10 -16.89
CA ILE A 252 -1.18 17.52 -18.21
C ILE A 252 -1.88 16.17 -18.06
N VAL A 253 -1.60 15.43 -16.98
CA VAL A 253 -2.22 14.13 -16.65
C VAL A 253 -3.58 14.31 -15.92
N ALA A 254 -4.16 15.51 -15.90
CA ALA A 254 -5.46 15.79 -15.30
C ALA A 254 -6.64 15.55 -16.23
N THR A 255 -6.44 14.91 -17.37
CA THR A 255 -7.50 14.57 -18.32
C THR A 255 -8.11 13.19 -17.97
N ASP A 256 -9.36 12.97 -18.36
CA ASP A 256 -10.03 11.68 -18.18
C ASP A 256 -9.27 10.54 -18.87
N GLU A 257 -8.67 10.81 -20.01
CA GLU A 257 -7.80 9.88 -20.72
C GLU A 257 -6.60 9.44 -19.85
N ALA A 258 -5.97 10.38 -19.15
CA ALA A 258 -4.86 10.08 -18.27
C ALA A 258 -5.30 9.31 -17.00
N TYR A 259 -6.52 9.52 -16.52
CA TYR A 259 -7.09 8.69 -15.46
C TYR A 259 -7.35 7.25 -15.95
N SER A 260 -7.62 7.04 -17.24
CA SER A 260 -7.90 5.71 -17.78
C SER A 260 -6.67 4.80 -17.72
N TRP A 261 -5.52 5.20 -18.24
CA TRP A 261 -4.31 4.36 -18.34
C TRP A 261 -3.19 4.70 -17.35
N GLY A 262 -3.21 5.92 -16.80
CA GLY A 262 -2.10 6.45 -16.00
C GLY A 262 -1.77 5.64 -14.75
N TYR A 263 -2.77 5.06 -14.06
CA TYR A 263 -2.52 4.22 -12.87
C TYR A 263 -1.80 2.93 -13.22
N THR A 264 -2.17 2.29 -14.32
CA THR A 264 -1.49 1.07 -14.80
C THR A 264 -0.05 1.39 -15.19
N VAL A 265 0.18 2.50 -15.93
CA VAL A 265 1.52 2.93 -16.32
C VAL A 265 2.37 3.25 -15.09
N GLN A 266 1.85 3.96 -14.10
CA GLN A 266 2.56 4.20 -12.84
C GLN A 266 2.95 2.88 -12.16
N GLY A 267 2.05 1.90 -12.11
CA GLY A 267 2.35 0.57 -11.56
C GLY A 267 3.47 -0.16 -12.34
N LEU A 268 3.48 -0.08 -13.66
CA LEU A 268 4.54 -0.66 -14.49
C LEU A 268 5.90 0.03 -14.28
N LEU A 269 5.92 1.37 -14.12
CA LEU A 269 7.13 2.14 -13.84
C LEU A 269 7.73 1.80 -12.47
N LEU A 270 6.94 1.31 -11.52
CA LEU A 270 7.44 0.87 -10.22
C LEU A 270 8.27 -0.42 -10.30
N ILE A 271 8.08 -1.27 -11.32
CA ILE A 271 8.81 -2.54 -11.46
C ILE A 271 10.34 -2.33 -11.48
N PRO A 272 10.93 -1.57 -12.42
CA PRO A 272 12.38 -1.35 -12.42
C PRO A 272 12.87 -0.54 -11.22
N ILE A 273 12.06 0.38 -10.68
CA ILE A 273 12.39 1.14 -9.47
C ILE A 273 12.58 0.18 -8.29
N PHE A 274 11.60 -0.68 -8.00
CA PHE A 274 11.68 -1.66 -6.91
C PHE A 274 12.80 -2.66 -7.12
N ALA A 275 12.94 -3.20 -8.35
CA ALA A 275 14.02 -4.14 -8.67
C ALA A 275 15.41 -3.53 -8.37
N TYR A 276 15.66 -2.29 -8.76
CA TYR A 276 16.92 -1.59 -8.50
C TYR A 276 17.12 -1.31 -7.01
N LEU A 277 16.14 -0.76 -6.33
CA LEU A 277 16.26 -0.36 -4.92
C LEU A 277 16.46 -1.56 -3.98
N ILE A 278 15.88 -2.71 -4.30
CA ILE A 278 16.08 -3.95 -3.53
C ILE A 278 17.47 -4.53 -3.78
N THR A 279 17.96 -4.52 -5.04
CA THR A 279 19.23 -5.14 -5.42
C THR A 279 20.44 -4.24 -5.25
N ALA A 280 20.24 -2.93 -5.12
CA ALA A 280 21.31 -1.93 -5.00
C ALA A 280 21.18 -1.08 -3.71
N PRO A 281 21.11 -1.68 -2.50
CA PRO A 281 20.92 -0.94 -1.25
C PRO A 281 22.06 0.03 -0.93
N THR A 282 23.24 -0.18 -1.48
CA THR A 282 24.43 0.68 -1.34
C THR A 282 24.52 1.81 -2.36
N SER A 283 23.58 1.89 -3.32
CA SER A 283 23.46 3.04 -4.22
C SER A 283 23.11 4.31 -3.44
N TRP A 284 23.26 5.50 -4.04
CA TRP A 284 22.85 6.74 -3.40
C TRP A 284 21.39 6.70 -2.94
N ALA A 285 20.47 6.34 -3.82
CA ALA A 285 19.06 6.22 -3.49
C ALA A 285 18.81 5.15 -2.41
N GLY A 286 19.46 3.99 -2.53
CA GLY A 286 19.38 2.93 -1.52
C GLY A 286 19.89 3.41 -0.15
N ARG A 287 21.01 4.14 -0.09
CA ARG A 287 21.53 4.69 1.18
C ARG A 287 20.56 5.68 1.83
N VAL A 288 19.95 6.56 1.03
CA VAL A 288 18.93 7.51 1.55
C VAL A 288 17.72 6.77 2.10
N LEU A 289 17.16 5.81 1.34
CA LEU A 289 15.97 5.07 1.77
C LEU A 289 16.23 4.12 2.96
N ASN A 290 17.46 3.62 3.10
CA ASN A 290 17.85 2.79 4.24
C ASN A 290 18.45 3.61 5.41
N TRP A 291 18.52 4.93 5.30
CA TRP A 291 18.94 5.77 6.42
C TRP A 291 17.97 5.62 7.58
N LYS A 292 18.49 5.35 8.79
CA LYS A 292 17.68 5.00 9.96
C LYS A 292 16.47 5.90 10.22
N PRO A 293 16.57 7.26 10.17
CA PRO A 293 15.41 8.12 10.34
C PRO A 293 14.36 7.93 9.24
N VAL A 294 14.77 7.80 7.98
CA VAL A 294 13.85 7.58 6.85
C VAL A 294 13.16 6.22 6.97
N ALA A 295 13.90 5.16 7.25
CA ALA A 295 13.35 3.84 7.48
C ALA A 295 12.37 3.83 8.69
N PHE A 296 12.69 4.58 9.75
CA PHE A 296 11.80 4.71 10.91
C PHE A 296 10.48 5.41 10.56
N LEU A 297 10.51 6.50 9.76
CA LEU A 297 9.29 7.10 9.24
C LEU A 297 8.47 6.09 8.41
N GLY A 298 9.14 5.22 7.66
CA GLY A 298 8.49 4.14 6.93
C GLY A 298 7.80 3.11 7.83
N VAL A 299 8.38 2.80 8.97
CA VAL A 299 7.71 1.96 9.99
C VAL A 299 6.44 2.62 10.51
N LEU A 300 6.46 3.93 10.75
CA LEU A 300 5.31 4.70 11.22
C LEU A 300 4.29 5.05 10.14
N SER A 301 4.63 4.83 8.86
CA SER A 301 3.90 5.35 7.69
C SER A 301 2.43 4.96 7.65
N TYR A 302 2.06 3.79 8.18
CA TYR A 302 0.67 3.34 8.22
C TYR A 302 -0.18 4.24 9.13
N VAL A 303 0.24 4.46 10.36
CA VAL A 303 -0.49 5.34 11.29
C VAL A 303 -0.44 6.79 10.81
N MET A 304 0.73 7.26 10.32
CA MET A 304 0.86 8.59 9.72
C MET A 304 -0.14 8.80 8.59
N TYR A 305 -0.29 7.80 7.69
CA TYR A 305 -1.26 7.84 6.61
C TYR A 305 -2.71 7.96 7.12
N LEU A 306 -3.06 7.28 8.19
CA LEU A 306 -4.42 7.30 8.73
C LEU A 306 -4.80 8.65 9.36
N VAL A 307 -3.85 9.34 10.00
CA VAL A 307 -4.16 10.50 10.86
C VAL A 307 -3.67 11.85 10.33
N HIS A 308 -2.91 11.88 9.22
CA HIS A 308 -2.34 13.14 8.73
C HIS A 308 -3.39 14.17 8.35
N ALA A 309 -4.44 13.76 7.65
CA ALA A 309 -5.47 14.69 7.20
C ALA A 309 -6.38 15.17 8.34
N PRO A 310 -6.84 14.33 9.30
CA PRO A 310 -7.49 14.81 10.51
C PRO A 310 -6.69 15.87 11.27
N PHE A 311 -5.38 15.65 11.48
CA PHE A 311 -4.55 16.66 12.16
C PHE A 311 -4.36 17.91 11.33
N LEU A 312 -4.17 17.78 10.02
CA LEU A 312 -4.00 18.91 9.13
C LEU A 312 -5.23 19.82 9.17
N TYR A 313 -6.42 19.26 8.98
CA TYR A 313 -7.68 20.04 8.99
C TYR A 313 -7.98 20.61 10.38
N ALA A 314 -7.76 19.86 11.46
CA ALA A 314 -7.96 20.36 12.81
C ALA A 314 -7.06 21.56 13.12
N VAL A 315 -5.79 21.53 12.73
CA VAL A 315 -4.86 22.65 12.91
C VAL A 315 -5.27 23.85 12.08
N GLN A 316 -5.66 23.65 10.81
CA GLN A 316 -6.11 24.71 9.90
C GLN A 316 -7.40 25.39 10.39
N HIS A 317 -8.35 24.63 10.93
CA HIS A 317 -9.62 25.20 11.41
C HIS A 317 -9.48 25.98 12.71
N VAL A 318 -8.52 25.62 13.55
CA VAL A 318 -8.43 26.18 14.92
C VAL A 318 -7.43 27.32 15.03
N LEU A 319 -6.29 27.27 14.35
CA LEU A 319 -5.17 28.15 14.69
C LEU A 319 -5.12 29.45 13.87
N GLY A 320 -5.54 29.47 12.60
CA GLY A 320 -5.48 30.65 11.74
C GLY A 320 -4.07 31.22 11.59
N LEU A 321 -3.05 30.35 11.60
CA LEU A 321 -1.64 30.71 11.48
C LEU A 321 -1.20 30.73 9.99
N PRO A 322 -0.03 31.24 9.65
CA PRO A 322 0.50 31.10 8.31
C PRO A 322 0.55 29.61 7.89
N HIS A 323 0.09 29.32 6.68
CA HIS A 323 -0.11 27.95 6.17
C HIS A 323 1.08 27.01 6.43
N VAL A 324 2.30 27.48 6.18
CA VAL A 324 3.52 26.67 6.40
C VAL A 324 3.70 26.28 7.87
N VAL A 325 3.29 27.14 8.81
CA VAL A 325 3.34 26.86 10.26
C VAL A 325 2.30 25.81 10.62
N GLU A 326 1.08 25.93 10.09
CA GLU A 326 0.00 24.96 10.31
C GLU A 326 0.40 23.56 9.80
N VAL A 327 0.95 23.50 8.59
CA VAL A 327 1.48 22.26 7.99
C VAL A 327 2.58 21.64 8.84
N ALA A 328 3.52 22.45 9.35
CA ALA A 328 4.59 21.97 10.23
C ALA A 328 4.04 21.42 11.55
N LEU A 329 3.08 22.12 12.18
CA LEU A 329 2.42 21.64 13.42
C LEU A 329 1.64 20.36 13.19
N ALA A 330 0.89 20.27 12.09
CA ALA A 330 0.16 19.06 11.71
C ALA A 330 1.11 17.87 11.45
N ALA A 331 2.27 18.12 10.80
CA ALA A 331 3.29 17.10 10.58
C ALA A 331 3.86 16.58 11.91
N VAL A 332 4.17 17.48 12.86
CA VAL A 332 4.65 17.12 14.19
C VAL A 332 3.59 16.33 14.96
N ALA A 333 2.33 16.78 14.97
CA ALA A 333 1.22 16.08 15.62
C ALA A 333 1.00 14.68 15.04
N THR A 334 1.03 14.56 13.71
CA THR A 334 0.94 13.29 12.98
C THR A 334 2.06 12.34 13.38
N PHE A 335 3.30 12.84 13.42
CA PHE A 335 4.47 12.05 13.81
C PHE A 335 4.39 11.59 15.27
N LEU A 336 4.10 12.49 16.19
CA LEU A 336 4.03 12.17 17.62
C LEU A 336 2.92 11.16 17.94
N PHE A 337 1.76 11.33 17.33
CA PHE A 337 0.65 10.37 17.45
C PHE A 337 1.05 8.99 16.88
N ALA A 338 1.61 8.95 15.68
CA ALA A 338 2.05 7.71 15.05
C ALA A 338 3.14 7.02 15.88
N TRP A 339 4.07 7.77 16.44
CA TRP A 339 5.10 7.24 17.33
C TRP A 339 4.50 6.68 18.64
N GLY A 340 3.56 7.38 19.25
CA GLY A 340 2.82 6.91 20.43
C GLY A 340 2.06 5.61 20.18
N VAL A 341 1.31 5.53 19.05
CA VAL A 341 0.60 4.30 18.66
C VAL A 341 1.59 3.17 18.36
N ASN A 342 2.73 3.46 17.74
CA ASN A 342 3.75 2.44 17.50
C ASN A 342 4.28 1.85 18.83
N LEU A 343 4.55 2.68 19.82
CA LEU A 343 5.04 2.23 21.13
C LEU A 343 3.97 1.45 21.91
N ALA A 344 2.75 1.98 21.97
CA ALA A 344 1.70 1.46 22.84
C ALA A 344 0.92 0.29 22.21
N VAL A 345 0.84 0.21 20.87
CA VAL A 345 -0.04 -0.75 20.18
C VAL A 345 0.74 -1.64 19.22
N GLU A 346 1.46 -1.06 18.23
CA GLU A 346 2.03 -1.86 17.15
C GLU A 346 3.17 -2.78 17.63
N ARG A 347 4.08 -2.29 18.49
CA ARG A 347 5.19 -3.11 19.03
C ARG A 347 4.72 -4.27 19.90
N PRO A 348 3.80 -4.10 20.88
CA PRO A 348 3.23 -5.22 21.62
C PRO A 348 2.54 -6.25 20.72
N LEU A 349 1.71 -5.78 19.77
CA LEU A 349 1.04 -6.65 18.82
C LEU A 349 1.99 -7.33 17.83
N ALA A 350 3.12 -6.71 17.50
CA ALA A 350 4.16 -7.34 16.67
C ALA A 350 4.77 -8.56 17.36
N THR A 351 4.95 -8.50 18.69
CA THR A 351 5.43 -9.63 19.49
C THR A 351 4.42 -10.79 19.48
N LEU A 352 3.12 -10.47 19.60
CA LEU A 352 2.05 -11.48 19.50
C LEU A 352 1.99 -12.11 18.11
N ARG A 353 2.11 -11.31 17.04
CA ARG A 353 2.15 -11.82 15.65
C ARG A 353 3.29 -12.79 15.39
N LYS A 354 4.47 -12.56 15.98
CA LYS A 354 5.62 -13.50 15.91
C LYS A 354 5.29 -14.84 16.56
N LYS A 355 4.62 -14.84 17.72
CA LYS A 355 4.19 -16.08 18.40
C LYS A 355 3.21 -16.90 17.55
N ILE A 356 2.29 -16.27 16.87
CA ILE A 356 1.35 -16.94 15.96
C ILE A 356 2.11 -17.66 14.83
N SER A 357 3.13 -17.03 14.25
CA SER A 357 3.96 -17.66 13.20
C SER A 357 4.72 -18.89 13.70
N HIS A 358 5.27 -18.85 14.91
CA HIS A 358 6.01 -20.00 15.51
C HIS A 358 5.11 -21.12 15.99
N ALA A 359 3.87 -20.83 16.44
CA ALA A 359 2.93 -21.86 16.83
C ALA A 359 2.53 -22.77 15.64
N GLY A 360 2.43 -22.19 14.43
CA GLY A 360 2.21 -22.95 13.20
C GLY A 360 3.39 -23.90 12.87
N GLU A 361 4.63 -23.48 13.11
CA GLU A 361 5.82 -24.33 12.91
C GLU A 361 5.89 -25.49 13.92
N SER A 362 5.58 -25.25 15.18
CA SER A 362 5.58 -26.29 16.24
C SER A 362 4.51 -27.34 16.03
N THR A 363 3.32 -26.95 15.60
CA THR A 363 2.21 -27.89 15.31
C THR A 363 2.52 -28.79 14.10
N THR A 364 3.27 -28.27 13.13
CA THR A 364 3.68 -29.03 11.94
C THR A 364 4.76 -30.06 12.28
N MET A 365 5.70 -29.73 13.16
CA MET A 365 6.71 -30.68 13.66
C MET A 365 6.09 -31.84 14.44
N MET A 366 5.08 -31.59 15.29
CA MET A 366 4.35 -32.63 16.01
C MET A 366 3.48 -33.51 15.12
N ALA A 367 2.95 -33.01 14.03
CA ALA A 367 2.18 -33.79 13.06
C ALA A 367 3.06 -34.66 12.14
N ALA A 368 4.29 -34.23 11.88
CA ALA A 368 5.26 -34.98 11.06
C ALA A 368 6.00 -36.08 11.89
N SER A 369 5.90 -36.03 13.22
CA SER A 369 6.49 -37.03 14.12
C SER A 369 5.54 -38.14 14.55
N ARG A 370 4.33 -38.17 14.02
CA ARG A 370 3.33 -39.25 14.16
C ARG A 370 3.11 -39.94 12.81
#